data_9ac1726412e17a1fe7241236a8249af7
#
_entry.id   9ac1726412e17a1fe7241236a8249af7
#
_cell.length_a   1.000
_cell.length_b   1.000
_cell.length_c   1.000
_cell.angle_alpha   90.00
_cell.angle_beta   90.00
_cell.angle_gamma   90.00
#
_symmetry.space_group_name_H-M   'P 1'
#
loop_
_entity.id
_entity.type
_entity.pdbx_description
1 polymer ?
#
loop_
_entity_poly.entity_id
_entity_poly.type
_entity_poly.pdbx_seq_one_letter_code
_entity_poly.pdbx_strand_id
1 'polypeptide(L)'
;MIDRLTFDLNATCGDARAGVIHTDHGDIETPIFMPVGTAGSVKAVHQSELRNDIGAQIILGNTYHLYLRPGCDLLRQAGGLHKFNGWERPLLTDSGGFQVFSLAENRKIKEEGCTFRSHIDGSKHLFTPENVMEIQRIIGADIMMAFDECCPGDADKRYAKRSMELTHRWLDRCIKRFNETEPLYGHHQALVPIVQGCQYEELRKISADYIASKDPEGCAIGGLAVGEPTEVMYKMIEIVNAILPKDRPRYLMGVGTPQNILEAIERGVDMFDCVMPTRNGRNGLLFTAEGTINIKNKKWESCFDCVNALMPDCVSTDATDTNTITQSHNNALQDYTLAYLHHLIRAEEILGLQICSIHNLRFYLWLVGEARRHILAGDYAAWKSSMVDKLGRRL
;
A
#
# COMPACT_ATOMS: atom_id res chain seq x y z
N MET A 1 -9.74 17.67 -15.20
CA MET A 1 -9.97 16.21 -15.05
C MET A 1 -9.14 15.51 -16.11
N ILE A 2 -8.30 14.54 -15.71
CA ILE A 2 -7.59 13.69 -16.67
C ILE A 2 -8.58 12.67 -17.26
N ASP A 3 -8.38 12.29 -18.53
CA ASP A 3 -9.24 11.30 -19.18
C ASP A 3 -8.86 9.86 -18.83
N ARG A 4 -7.61 9.66 -18.37
CA ARG A 4 -7.04 8.37 -18.01
C ARG A 4 -5.84 8.57 -17.06
N LEU A 5 -5.67 7.68 -16.08
CA LEU A 5 -4.43 7.61 -15.31
C LEU A 5 -3.26 7.24 -16.24
N THR A 6 -2.18 8.00 -16.17
CA THR A 6 -0.96 7.77 -16.97
C THR A 6 0.24 7.48 -16.08
N PHE A 7 1.22 6.81 -16.64
CA PHE A 7 2.47 6.47 -15.98
C PHE A 7 3.67 6.83 -16.86
N ASP A 8 4.46 7.78 -16.41
CA ASP A 8 5.68 8.19 -17.08
C ASP A 8 6.87 7.44 -16.45
N LEU A 9 7.47 6.52 -17.21
CA LEU A 9 8.67 5.79 -16.79
C LEU A 9 9.91 6.67 -17.02
N ASN A 10 10.53 7.16 -15.94
CA ASN A 10 11.67 8.07 -16.02
C ASN A 10 13.01 7.34 -16.20
N ALA A 11 13.22 6.22 -15.48
CA ALA A 11 14.45 5.44 -15.53
C ALA A 11 14.23 3.98 -15.14
N THR A 12 15.19 3.14 -15.54
CA THR A 12 15.29 1.74 -15.10
C THR A 12 16.73 1.41 -14.68
N CYS A 13 16.88 0.54 -13.68
CA CYS A 13 18.16 -0.04 -13.28
C CYS A 13 17.96 -1.56 -13.14
N GLY A 14 18.37 -2.34 -14.16
CA GLY A 14 17.86 -3.70 -14.34
C GLY A 14 16.36 -3.67 -14.57
N ASP A 15 15.61 -4.47 -13.81
CA ASP A 15 14.15 -4.46 -13.84
C ASP A 15 13.52 -3.44 -12.87
N ALA A 16 14.31 -2.87 -11.95
CA ALA A 16 13.83 -1.80 -11.04
C ALA A 16 13.47 -0.54 -11.85
N ARG A 17 12.36 0.11 -11.46
CA ARG A 17 11.74 1.18 -12.21
C ARG A 17 11.56 2.42 -11.35
N ALA A 18 11.80 3.59 -11.92
CA ALA A 18 11.42 4.88 -11.34
C ALA A 18 10.54 5.63 -12.33
N GLY A 19 9.36 6.06 -11.91
CA GLY A 19 8.39 6.74 -12.75
C GLY A 19 7.52 7.72 -11.97
N VAL A 20 6.48 8.25 -12.64
CA VAL A 20 5.46 9.13 -12.04
C VAL A 20 4.10 8.68 -12.53
N ILE A 21 3.17 8.49 -11.59
CA ILE A 21 1.76 8.26 -11.88
C ILE A 21 1.03 9.58 -11.75
N HIS A 22 0.23 9.96 -12.75
CA HIS A 22 -0.54 11.20 -12.78
C HIS A 22 -1.99 10.94 -12.45
N THR A 23 -2.53 11.66 -11.45
CA THR A 23 -3.94 11.64 -11.05
C THR A 23 -4.51 13.05 -10.96
N ASP A 24 -5.82 13.21 -10.87
CA ASP A 24 -6.45 14.53 -10.68
C ASP A 24 -6.12 15.17 -9.31
N HIS A 25 -5.72 14.38 -8.30
CA HIS A 25 -5.30 14.88 -6.99
C HIS A 25 -3.78 15.03 -6.84
N GLY A 26 -3.02 14.89 -7.93
CA GLY A 26 -1.57 15.10 -7.97
C GLY A 26 -0.77 13.90 -8.44
N ASP A 27 0.52 14.10 -8.50
CA ASP A 27 1.50 13.14 -8.99
C ASP A 27 1.98 12.21 -7.87
N ILE A 28 2.30 10.96 -8.25
CA ILE A 28 2.85 9.96 -7.35
C ILE A 28 4.17 9.47 -7.94
N GLU A 29 5.27 9.80 -7.27
CA GLU A 29 6.59 9.30 -7.64
C GLU A 29 6.77 7.85 -7.19
N THR A 30 7.19 6.99 -8.10
CA THR A 30 7.44 5.57 -7.82
C THR A 30 8.93 5.22 -7.83
N PRO A 31 9.38 4.21 -7.04
CA PRO A 31 8.59 3.36 -6.15
C PRO A 31 7.95 4.11 -4.99
N ILE A 32 6.74 3.70 -4.56
CA ILE A 32 6.01 4.36 -3.47
C ILE A 32 5.44 3.37 -2.46
N PHE A 33 5.44 3.74 -1.19
CA PHE A 33 4.70 3.04 -0.13
C PHE A 33 3.48 3.84 0.28
N MET A 34 2.32 3.19 0.33
CA MET A 34 1.03 3.80 0.67
C MET A 34 0.68 3.55 2.14
N PRO A 35 0.67 4.57 3.01
CA PRO A 35 0.14 4.43 4.37
C PRO A 35 -1.32 3.97 4.36
N VAL A 36 -1.64 2.96 5.20
CA VAL A 36 -2.98 2.36 5.23
C VAL A 36 -3.90 3.09 6.19
N GLY A 37 -4.89 3.76 5.63
CA GLY A 37 -5.97 4.45 6.32
C GLY A 37 -7.27 3.63 6.37
N THR A 38 -7.27 2.49 7.05
CA THR A 38 -8.30 1.43 7.04
C THR A 38 -9.75 1.95 7.09
N ALA A 39 -10.04 2.86 7.99
CA ALA A 39 -11.39 3.44 8.19
C ALA A 39 -11.39 4.96 7.95
N GLY A 40 -10.70 5.40 6.89
CA GLY A 40 -10.55 6.81 6.54
C GLY A 40 -9.48 7.55 7.36
N SER A 41 -8.70 6.84 8.18
CA SER A 41 -7.63 7.40 9.00
C SER A 41 -6.46 6.44 9.10
N VAL A 42 -5.25 6.94 8.88
CA VAL A 42 -4.01 6.23 9.22
C VAL A 42 -3.88 6.25 10.75
N LYS A 43 -3.80 5.07 11.36
CA LYS A 43 -3.90 4.93 12.82
C LYS A 43 -2.82 5.71 13.56
N ALA A 44 -3.24 6.55 14.50
CA ALA A 44 -2.41 7.40 15.35
C ALA A 44 -1.62 8.48 14.61
N VAL A 45 -2.09 8.94 13.44
CA VAL A 45 -1.42 9.97 12.64
C VAL A 45 -2.44 10.96 12.10
N HIS A 46 -2.19 12.27 12.28
CA HIS A 46 -3.00 13.32 11.70
C HIS A 46 -2.73 13.50 10.20
N GLN A 47 -3.71 14.01 9.46
CA GLN A 47 -3.55 14.29 8.02
C GLN A 47 -2.44 15.33 7.75
N SER A 48 -2.25 16.28 8.65
CA SER A 48 -1.15 17.25 8.57
C SER A 48 0.23 16.59 8.71
N GLU A 49 0.37 15.64 9.63
CA GLU A 49 1.60 14.85 9.82
C GLU A 49 1.89 13.94 8.61
N LEU A 50 0.84 13.32 8.04
CA LEU A 50 0.98 12.54 6.80
C LEU A 50 1.52 13.39 5.65
N ARG A 51 1.03 14.63 5.50
CA ARG A 51 1.46 15.53 4.43
C ARG A 51 2.82 16.15 4.68
N ASN A 52 3.06 16.67 5.88
CA ASN A 52 4.18 17.58 6.15
C ASN A 52 5.39 16.85 6.76
N ASP A 53 5.15 15.89 7.66
CA ASP A 53 6.23 15.20 8.38
C ASP A 53 6.61 13.87 7.72
N ILE A 54 5.63 13.14 7.21
CA ILE A 54 5.83 11.83 6.58
C ILE A 54 6.06 11.97 5.07
N GLY A 55 5.47 12.99 4.46
CA GLY A 55 5.60 13.22 3.02
C GLY A 55 4.79 12.24 2.16
N ALA A 56 3.70 11.66 2.69
CA ALA A 56 2.87 10.73 1.95
C ALA A 56 2.25 11.39 0.73
N GLN A 57 2.46 10.83 -0.46
CA GLN A 57 1.88 11.29 -1.72
C GLN A 57 0.53 10.65 -1.99
N ILE A 58 0.29 9.45 -1.50
CA ILE A 58 -0.93 8.67 -1.64
C ILE A 58 -1.19 7.89 -0.34
N ILE A 59 -2.47 7.66 -0.01
CA ILE A 59 -2.88 6.76 1.07
C ILE A 59 -3.85 5.71 0.55
N LEU A 60 -4.01 4.60 1.29
CA LEU A 60 -4.93 3.53 0.97
C LEU A 60 -6.09 3.50 1.96
N GLY A 61 -7.32 3.45 1.45
CA GLY A 61 -8.55 3.18 2.21
C GLY A 61 -9.06 1.76 1.96
N ASN A 62 -9.69 1.13 2.98
CA ASN A 62 -10.24 -0.21 2.79
C ASN A 62 -11.76 -0.15 2.51
N THR A 63 -12.17 -0.57 1.35
CA THR A 63 -13.57 -0.56 0.87
C THR A 63 -14.52 -1.28 1.84
N TYR A 64 -14.16 -2.46 2.32
CA TYR A 64 -14.96 -3.22 3.29
C TYR A 64 -15.24 -2.44 4.57
N HIS A 65 -14.21 -1.82 5.15
CA HIS A 65 -14.35 -1.07 6.38
C HIS A 65 -15.16 0.21 6.20
N LEU A 66 -14.89 0.95 5.12
CA LEU A 66 -15.59 2.19 4.79
C LEU A 66 -17.07 1.95 4.46
N TYR A 67 -17.38 0.84 3.79
CA TYR A 67 -18.75 0.40 3.53
C TYR A 67 -19.52 0.11 4.82
N LEU A 68 -18.93 -0.60 5.78
CA LEU A 68 -19.58 -0.92 7.05
C LEU A 68 -19.66 0.29 7.99
N ARG A 69 -18.61 1.11 8.01
CA ARG A 69 -18.52 2.31 8.87
C ARG A 69 -17.51 3.31 8.28
N PRO A 70 -17.90 4.53 7.89
CA PRO A 70 -19.16 5.20 8.27
C PRO A 70 -20.38 4.79 7.44
N GLY A 71 -20.21 4.07 6.34
CA GLY A 71 -21.26 3.67 5.42
C GLY A 71 -21.38 4.58 4.19
N CYS A 72 -21.95 4.03 3.12
CA CYS A 72 -22.05 4.70 1.82
C CYS A 72 -22.86 5.99 1.86
N ASP A 73 -23.97 6.01 2.61
CA ASP A 73 -24.85 7.19 2.66
C ASP A 73 -24.14 8.41 3.24
N LEU A 74 -23.39 8.22 4.34
CA LEU A 74 -22.64 9.31 4.97
C LEU A 74 -21.48 9.77 4.07
N LEU A 75 -20.75 8.84 3.45
CA LEU A 75 -19.67 9.21 2.53
C LEU A 75 -20.18 9.98 1.32
N ARG A 76 -21.33 9.60 0.76
CA ARG A 76 -21.97 10.32 -0.34
C ARG A 76 -22.38 11.73 0.07
N GLN A 77 -22.98 11.90 1.26
CA GLN A 77 -23.37 13.19 1.80
C GLN A 77 -22.17 14.11 2.06
N ALA A 78 -21.05 13.52 2.50
CA ALA A 78 -19.79 14.24 2.73
C ALA A 78 -19.10 14.70 1.43
N GLY A 79 -19.46 14.13 0.28
CA GLY A 79 -18.80 14.41 -1.00
C GLY A 79 -17.56 13.54 -1.24
N GLY A 80 -17.59 12.29 -0.77
CA GLY A 80 -16.53 11.30 -0.91
C GLY A 80 -15.52 11.32 0.23
N LEU A 81 -14.59 10.34 0.21
CA LEU A 81 -13.61 10.13 1.27
C LEU A 81 -12.62 11.30 1.39
N HIS A 82 -12.20 11.89 0.28
CA HIS A 82 -11.32 13.07 0.28
C HIS A 82 -11.85 14.20 1.16
N LYS A 83 -13.11 14.56 0.96
CA LYS A 83 -13.77 15.61 1.79
C LYS A 83 -14.07 15.13 3.19
N PHE A 84 -14.44 13.87 3.35
CA PHE A 84 -14.80 13.31 4.65
C PHE A 84 -13.62 13.29 5.63
N ASN A 85 -12.41 12.92 5.16
CA ASN A 85 -11.23 12.82 6.02
C ASN A 85 -10.22 13.96 5.86
N GLY A 86 -10.48 14.94 4.95
CA GLY A 86 -9.58 16.08 4.71
C GLY A 86 -8.26 15.71 4.04
N TRP A 87 -8.25 14.66 3.22
CA TRP A 87 -7.09 14.23 2.44
C TRP A 87 -7.22 14.73 1.00
N GLU A 88 -6.33 15.65 0.57
CA GLU A 88 -6.39 16.33 -0.73
C GLU A 88 -5.45 15.73 -1.79
N ARG A 89 -4.66 14.73 -1.43
CA ARG A 89 -3.72 14.02 -2.32
C ARG A 89 -4.34 12.72 -2.83
N PRO A 90 -3.69 12.01 -3.78
CA PRO A 90 -4.17 10.74 -4.31
C PRO A 90 -4.59 9.73 -3.25
N LEU A 91 -5.60 8.93 -3.59
CA LEU A 91 -6.18 7.92 -2.73
C LEU A 91 -6.46 6.64 -3.53
N LEU A 92 -6.09 5.49 -2.98
CA LEU A 92 -6.43 4.18 -3.50
C LEU A 92 -7.41 3.49 -2.57
N THR A 93 -8.41 2.79 -3.13
CA THR A 93 -9.24 1.85 -2.38
C THR A 93 -9.01 0.42 -2.84
N ASP A 94 -8.82 -0.49 -1.86
CA ASP A 94 -8.78 -1.93 -2.14
C ASP A 94 -10.13 -2.47 -2.61
N SER A 95 -10.15 -3.73 -3.07
CA SER A 95 -11.38 -4.38 -3.53
C SER A 95 -12.37 -4.72 -2.41
N GLY A 96 -11.92 -4.79 -1.15
CA GLY A 96 -12.64 -5.37 -0.02
C GLY A 96 -12.61 -6.91 0.02
N GLY A 97 -12.12 -7.58 -1.01
CA GLY A 97 -12.08 -9.04 -1.12
C GLY A 97 -11.25 -9.70 -0.01
N PHE A 98 -10.07 -9.18 0.28
CA PHE A 98 -9.20 -9.71 1.34
C PHE A 98 -9.85 -9.60 2.73
N GLN A 99 -10.50 -8.49 3.07
CA GLN A 99 -11.15 -8.30 4.37
C GLN A 99 -12.35 -9.23 4.53
N VAL A 100 -13.12 -9.42 3.49
CA VAL A 100 -14.18 -10.44 3.46
C VAL A 100 -13.58 -11.83 3.66
N PHE A 101 -12.38 -12.09 3.08
CA PHE A 101 -11.66 -13.35 3.29
C PHE A 101 -11.17 -13.51 4.73
N SER A 102 -10.52 -12.51 5.32
CA SER A 102 -9.79 -12.62 6.57
C SER A 102 -10.63 -12.37 7.83
N LEU A 103 -11.69 -11.55 7.74
CA LEU A 103 -12.48 -11.07 8.90
C LEU A 103 -13.88 -11.67 8.98
N ALA A 104 -14.42 -12.20 7.88
CA ALA A 104 -15.77 -12.70 7.86
C ALA A 104 -15.84 -14.19 8.23
N GLU A 105 -16.27 -14.48 9.45
CA GLU A 105 -16.76 -15.82 9.80
C GLU A 105 -17.96 -16.17 8.92
N ASN A 106 -18.02 -17.38 8.36
CA ASN A 106 -19.14 -17.87 7.54
C ASN A 106 -19.36 -17.13 6.22
N ARG A 107 -18.28 -16.73 5.50
CA ARG A 107 -18.44 -16.26 4.12
C ARG A 107 -18.89 -17.36 3.17
N LYS A 108 -19.67 -17.00 2.16
CA LYS A 108 -20.08 -17.88 1.06
C LYS A 108 -19.74 -17.22 -0.26
N ILE A 109 -18.79 -17.81 -0.97
CA ILE A 109 -18.36 -17.36 -2.30
C ILE A 109 -19.16 -18.14 -3.34
N LYS A 110 -19.74 -17.42 -4.29
CA LYS A 110 -20.49 -17.94 -5.43
C LYS A 110 -20.19 -17.11 -6.67
N GLU A 111 -20.70 -17.53 -7.82
CA GLU A 111 -20.53 -16.80 -9.08
C GLU A 111 -21.07 -15.35 -9.00
N GLU A 112 -22.18 -15.15 -8.33
CA GLU A 112 -22.79 -13.83 -8.16
C GLU A 112 -21.96 -12.87 -7.31
N GLY A 113 -21.19 -13.38 -6.34
CA GLY A 113 -20.41 -12.57 -5.40
C GLY A 113 -20.14 -13.29 -4.08
N CYS A 114 -19.79 -12.55 -3.05
CA CYS A 114 -19.47 -13.06 -1.73
C CYS A 114 -20.48 -12.55 -0.68
N THR A 115 -21.20 -13.50 -0.04
CA THR A 115 -22.04 -13.20 1.14
C THR A 115 -21.20 -13.35 2.39
N PHE A 116 -21.30 -12.37 3.30
CA PHE A 116 -20.57 -12.37 4.57
C PHE A 116 -21.38 -11.76 5.71
N ARG A 117 -20.91 -11.93 6.95
CA ARG A 117 -21.43 -11.22 8.11
C ARG A 117 -20.47 -10.14 8.56
N SER A 118 -21.03 -8.97 8.88
CA SER A 118 -20.28 -7.85 9.46
C SER A 118 -19.66 -8.27 10.80
N HIS A 119 -18.36 -7.97 10.97
CA HIS A 119 -17.66 -8.18 12.24
C HIS A 119 -18.06 -7.16 13.30
N ILE A 120 -18.83 -6.11 12.94
CA ILE A 120 -19.26 -5.05 13.84
C ILE A 120 -20.54 -5.44 14.57
N ASP A 121 -21.54 -5.95 13.84
CA ASP A 121 -22.92 -6.16 14.34
C ASP A 121 -23.53 -7.49 13.90
N GLY A 122 -22.79 -8.32 13.13
CA GLY A 122 -23.24 -9.60 12.63
C GLY A 122 -24.27 -9.53 11.49
N SER A 123 -24.61 -8.33 10.99
CA SER A 123 -25.53 -8.15 9.86
C SER A 123 -25.01 -8.86 8.60
N LYS A 124 -25.93 -9.32 7.75
CA LYS A 124 -25.59 -10.06 6.53
C LYS A 124 -25.52 -9.12 5.34
N HIS A 125 -24.42 -9.22 4.60
CA HIS A 125 -24.10 -8.42 3.42
C HIS A 125 -23.76 -9.30 2.23
N LEU A 126 -23.90 -8.74 1.02
CA LEU A 126 -23.48 -9.35 -0.23
C LEU A 126 -22.61 -8.34 -1.00
N PHE A 127 -21.37 -8.71 -1.29
CA PHE A 127 -20.54 -8.02 -2.27
C PHE A 127 -20.63 -8.75 -3.61
N THR A 128 -21.00 -8.01 -4.65
CA THR A 128 -20.92 -8.43 -6.04
C THR A 128 -19.93 -7.52 -6.78
N PRO A 129 -19.38 -7.94 -7.91
CA PRO A 129 -18.53 -7.04 -8.71
C PRO A 129 -19.20 -5.69 -9.00
N GLU A 130 -20.50 -5.70 -9.29
CA GLU A 130 -21.25 -4.49 -9.62
C GLU A 130 -21.37 -3.54 -8.41
N ASN A 131 -21.84 -4.05 -7.26
CA ASN A 131 -22.06 -3.17 -6.11
C ASN A 131 -20.73 -2.70 -5.48
N VAL A 132 -19.65 -3.47 -5.59
CA VAL A 132 -18.32 -3.02 -5.14
C VAL A 132 -17.84 -1.85 -6.01
N MET A 133 -18.09 -1.84 -7.31
CA MET A 133 -17.82 -0.66 -8.15
C MET A 133 -18.62 0.56 -7.72
N GLU A 134 -19.92 0.38 -7.43
CA GLU A 134 -20.79 1.45 -6.93
C GLU A 134 -20.31 2.01 -5.56
N ILE A 135 -19.92 1.11 -4.65
CA ILE A 135 -19.37 1.49 -3.34
C ILE A 135 -18.09 2.33 -3.53
N GLN A 136 -17.17 1.90 -4.39
CA GLN A 136 -15.94 2.65 -4.64
C GLN A 136 -16.18 3.98 -5.38
N ARG A 137 -17.19 4.06 -6.26
CA ARG A 137 -17.66 5.35 -6.81
C ARG A 137 -18.12 6.31 -5.70
N ILE A 138 -18.82 5.80 -4.69
CA ILE A 138 -19.28 6.59 -3.53
C ILE A 138 -18.10 6.99 -2.63
N ILE A 139 -17.12 6.11 -2.43
CA ILE A 139 -15.91 6.43 -1.69
C ILE A 139 -15.11 7.52 -2.43
N GLY A 140 -14.99 7.43 -3.75
CA GLY A 140 -14.39 8.47 -4.58
C GLY A 140 -12.86 8.48 -4.54
N ALA A 141 -12.20 7.31 -4.52
CA ALA A 141 -10.75 7.22 -4.65
C ALA A 141 -10.29 7.44 -6.10
N ASP A 142 -9.05 7.90 -6.30
CA ASP A 142 -8.43 8.03 -7.64
C ASP A 142 -8.16 6.67 -8.28
N ILE A 143 -7.81 5.68 -7.46
CA ILE A 143 -7.51 4.32 -7.90
C ILE A 143 -8.45 3.34 -7.19
N MET A 144 -9.21 2.61 -7.98
CA MET A 144 -10.19 1.59 -7.53
C MET A 144 -9.68 0.20 -7.89
N MET A 145 -9.64 -0.72 -6.92
CA MET A 145 -9.27 -2.11 -7.20
C MET A 145 -10.49 -2.92 -7.67
N ALA A 146 -10.34 -3.72 -8.71
CA ALA A 146 -11.37 -4.66 -9.13
C ALA A 146 -11.67 -5.69 -8.03
N PHE A 147 -12.93 -6.10 -7.89
CA PHE A 147 -13.31 -7.11 -6.91
C PHE A 147 -12.75 -8.48 -7.28
N ASP A 148 -12.06 -9.12 -6.35
CA ASP A 148 -11.35 -10.38 -6.55
C ASP A 148 -11.63 -11.39 -5.43
N GLU A 149 -11.33 -12.66 -5.70
CA GLU A 149 -11.26 -13.69 -4.67
C GLU A 149 -9.80 -13.86 -4.22
N CYS A 150 -9.49 -13.45 -2.99
CA CYS A 150 -8.20 -13.73 -2.37
C CYS A 150 -8.14 -15.20 -1.94
N CYS A 151 -7.36 -16.00 -2.67
CA CYS A 151 -7.17 -17.43 -2.40
C CYS A 151 -6.18 -17.63 -1.23
N PRO A 152 -6.40 -18.61 -0.32
CA PRO A 152 -5.40 -18.99 0.68
C PRO A 152 -4.07 -19.40 0.01
N GLY A 153 -2.93 -19.02 0.63
CA GLY A 153 -1.60 -19.32 0.08
C GLY A 153 -1.27 -20.82 0.01
N ASP A 154 -1.88 -21.63 0.88
CA ASP A 154 -1.75 -23.09 0.95
C ASP A 154 -2.81 -23.85 0.12
N ALA A 155 -3.62 -23.14 -0.66
CA ALA A 155 -4.66 -23.76 -1.48
C ALA A 155 -4.07 -24.71 -2.52
N ASP A 156 -4.75 -25.84 -2.74
CA ASP A 156 -4.37 -26.75 -3.82
C ASP A 156 -4.55 -26.12 -5.21
N LYS A 157 -3.85 -26.65 -6.22
CA LYS A 157 -3.86 -26.11 -7.59
C LYS A 157 -5.28 -26.06 -8.20
N ARG A 158 -6.14 -27.00 -7.85
CA ARG A 158 -7.51 -27.06 -8.38
C ARG A 158 -8.38 -25.92 -7.83
N TYR A 159 -8.25 -25.64 -6.54
CA TYR A 159 -8.92 -24.50 -5.91
C TYR A 159 -8.35 -23.19 -6.43
N ALA A 160 -7.02 -23.03 -6.44
CA ALA A 160 -6.36 -21.84 -6.95
C ALA A 160 -6.77 -21.50 -8.40
N LYS A 161 -6.89 -22.52 -9.27
CA LYS A 161 -7.38 -22.34 -10.64
C LYS A 161 -8.84 -21.83 -10.67
N ARG A 162 -9.73 -22.43 -9.91
CA ARG A 162 -11.15 -22.00 -9.86
C ARG A 162 -11.31 -20.57 -9.33
N SER A 163 -10.54 -20.23 -8.30
CA SER A 163 -10.51 -18.89 -7.69
C SER A 163 -10.01 -17.83 -8.69
N MET A 164 -8.91 -18.12 -9.39
CA MET A 164 -8.38 -17.27 -10.46
C MET A 164 -9.41 -17.06 -11.58
N GLU A 165 -10.03 -18.15 -12.06
CA GLU A 165 -11.04 -18.07 -13.13
C GLU A 165 -12.30 -17.30 -12.68
N LEU A 166 -12.69 -17.41 -11.41
CA LEU A 166 -13.77 -16.61 -10.83
C LEU A 166 -13.39 -15.12 -10.78
N THR A 167 -12.18 -14.80 -10.33
CA THR A 167 -11.66 -13.43 -10.32
C THR A 167 -11.67 -12.82 -11.73
N HIS A 168 -11.32 -13.57 -12.78
CA HIS A 168 -11.38 -13.09 -14.16
C HIS A 168 -12.81 -12.76 -14.60
N ARG A 169 -13.79 -13.63 -14.29
CA ARG A 169 -15.20 -13.35 -14.63
C ARG A 169 -15.75 -12.17 -13.82
N TRP A 170 -15.34 -12.03 -12.57
CA TRP A 170 -15.69 -10.87 -11.76
C TRP A 170 -15.03 -9.58 -12.29
N LEU A 171 -13.80 -9.65 -12.79
CA LEU A 171 -13.16 -8.51 -13.44
C LEU A 171 -13.95 -8.02 -14.65
N ASP A 172 -14.43 -8.92 -15.52
CA ASP A 172 -15.26 -8.53 -16.68
C ASP A 172 -16.54 -7.82 -16.24
N ARG A 173 -17.16 -8.27 -15.15
CA ARG A 173 -18.34 -7.63 -14.57
C ARG A 173 -18.01 -6.28 -13.93
N CYS A 174 -16.86 -6.17 -13.25
CA CYS A 174 -16.35 -4.89 -12.73
C CYS A 174 -16.13 -3.88 -13.86
N ILE A 175 -15.43 -4.27 -14.93
CA ILE A 175 -15.17 -3.41 -16.11
C ILE A 175 -16.51 -2.95 -16.73
N LYS A 176 -17.46 -3.88 -16.94
CA LYS A 176 -18.77 -3.52 -17.46
C LYS A 176 -19.45 -2.48 -16.58
N ARG A 177 -19.54 -2.73 -15.25
CA ARG A 177 -20.20 -1.81 -14.33
C ARG A 177 -19.48 -0.48 -14.20
N PHE A 178 -18.15 -0.49 -14.20
CA PHE A 178 -17.32 0.71 -14.20
C PHE A 178 -17.64 1.61 -15.39
N ASN A 179 -17.78 1.05 -16.61
CA ASN A 179 -18.11 1.77 -17.83
C ASN A 179 -19.57 2.24 -17.91
N GLU A 180 -20.47 1.63 -17.13
CA GLU A 180 -21.89 2.02 -17.02
C GLU A 180 -22.10 3.13 -15.96
N THR A 181 -21.08 3.49 -15.18
CA THR A 181 -21.19 4.45 -14.07
C THR A 181 -20.15 5.56 -14.20
N GLU A 182 -20.57 6.77 -13.85
CA GLU A 182 -19.70 7.95 -13.88
C GLU A 182 -19.10 8.25 -12.49
N PRO A 183 -17.90 8.87 -12.43
CA PRO A 183 -17.36 9.44 -11.20
C PRO A 183 -18.30 10.46 -10.58
N LEU A 184 -18.47 10.41 -9.26
CA LEU A 184 -19.46 11.24 -8.58
C LEU A 184 -18.94 12.64 -8.19
N TYR A 185 -17.61 12.83 -8.13
CA TYR A 185 -17.03 14.01 -7.50
C TYR A 185 -16.13 14.85 -8.43
N GLY A 186 -16.22 14.62 -9.73
CA GLY A 186 -15.59 15.47 -10.74
C GLY A 186 -14.08 15.23 -10.94
N HIS A 187 -13.58 14.04 -10.61
CA HIS A 187 -12.24 13.57 -10.93
C HIS A 187 -12.27 12.18 -11.55
N HIS A 188 -11.24 11.83 -12.30
CA HIS A 188 -11.09 10.47 -12.86
C HIS A 188 -10.85 9.44 -11.76
N GLN A 189 -11.40 8.25 -11.94
CA GLN A 189 -11.13 7.09 -11.10
C GLN A 189 -10.66 5.95 -11.99
N ALA A 190 -9.41 5.50 -11.82
CA ALA A 190 -8.86 4.38 -12.56
C ALA A 190 -9.29 3.04 -11.97
N LEU A 191 -9.68 2.08 -12.82
CA LEU A 191 -9.95 0.70 -12.40
C LEU A 191 -8.72 -0.17 -12.61
N VAL A 192 -8.17 -0.72 -11.52
CA VAL A 192 -6.97 -1.56 -11.53
C VAL A 192 -7.31 -3.01 -11.22
N PRO A 193 -7.07 -3.95 -12.16
CA PRO A 193 -7.27 -5.38 -11.98
C PRO A 193 -6.16 -6.02 -11.15
N ILE A 194 -6.46 -7.22 -10.60
CA ILE A 194 -5.58 -7.96 -9.70
C ILE A 194 -5.20 -9.31 -10.30
N VAL A 195 -3.90 -9.56 -10.51
CA VAL A 195 -3.36 -10.86 -10.90
C VAL A 195 -3.47 -11.81 -9.70
N GLN A 196 -4.14 -12.96 -9.89
CA GLN A 196 -4.26 -14.04 -8.92
C GLN A 196 -3.56 -15.32 -9.45
N GLY A 197 -3.56 -16.42 -8.69
CA GLY A 197 -2.96 -17.70 -9.10
C GLY A 197 -2.12 -18.38 -8.02
N CYS A 198 -2.15 -17.88 -6.76
CA CYS A 198 -1.38 -18.40 -5.63
C CYS A 198 0.11 -18.56 -5.97
N GLN A 199 0.72 -19.67 -5.57
CA GLN A 199 2.12 -20.01 -5.83
C GLN A 199 2.34 -20.83 -7.13
N TYR A 200 1.34 -20.87 -8.03
CA TYR A 200 1.40 -21.69 -9.25
C TYR A 200 1.78 -20.84 -10.47
N GLU A 201 2.99 -21.05 -10.97
CA GLU A 201 3.57 -20.32 -12.10
C GLU A 201 2.65 -20.27 -13.33
N GLU A 202 2.08 -21.43 -13.72
CA GLU A 202 1.16 -21.52 -14.86
C GLU A 202 -0.07 -20.63 -14.66
N LEU A 203 -0.65 -20.63 -13.44
CA LEU A 203 -1.85 -19.82 -13.16
C LEU A 203 -1.50 -18.32 -13.14
N ARG A 204 -0.33 -17.95 -12.60
CA ARG A 204 0.15 -16.56 -12.63
C ARG A 204 0.31 -16.05 -14.05
N LYS A 205 0.88 -16.86 -14.96
CA LYS A 205 1.01 -16.51 -16.38
C LYS A 205 -0.36 -16.31 -17.02
N ILE A 206 -1.27 -17.27 -16.88
CA ILE A 206 -2.63 -17.16 -17.41
C ILE A 206 -3.33 -15.90 -16.90
N SER A 207 -3.20 -15.61 -15.60
CA SER A 207 -3.83 -14.43 -15.00
C SER A 207 -3.20 -13.13 -15.48
N ALA A 208 -1.87 -13.06 -15.60
CA ALA A 208 -1.18 -11.87 -16.08
C ALA A 208 -1.52 -11.58 -17.57
N ASP A 209 -1.55 -12.61 -18.43
CA ASP A 209 -1.95 -12.49 -19.84
C ASP A 209 -3.41 -12.00 -19.95
N TYR A 210 -4.31 -12.57 -19.15
CA TYR A 210 -5.71 -12.17 -19.15
C TYR A 210 -5.89 -10.68 -18.75
N ILE A 211 -5.20 -10.24 -17.70
CA ILE A 211 -5.25 -8.86 -17.25
C ILE A 211 -4.62 -7.91 -18.27
N ALA A 212 -3.45 -8.25 -18.81
CA ALA A 212 -2.79 -7.45 -19.85
C ALA A 212 -3.68 -7.25 -21.09
N SER A 213 -4.49 -8.26 -21.44
CA SER A 213 -5.42 -8.19 -22.58
C SER A 213 -6.57 -7.18 -22.39
N LYS A 214 -6.81 -6.68 -21.16
CA LYS A 214 -7.85 -5.69 -20.86
C LYS A 214 -7.41 -4.24 -21.02
N ASP A 215 -6.18 -3.97 -21.41
CA ASP A 215 -5.56 -2.61 -21.49
C ASP A 215 -5.81 -1.78 -20.21
N PRO A 216 -5.39 -2.27 -19.04
CA PRO A 216 -5.66 -1.61 -17.77
C PRO A 216 -4.84 -0.33 -17.60
N GLU A 217 -5.33 0.60 -16.74
CA GLU A 217 -4.59 1.82 -16.39
C GLU A 217 -3.47 1.56 -15.36
N GLY A 218 -3.48 0.43 -14.70
CA GLY A 218 -2.47 -0.10 -13.80
C GLY A 218 -2.72 -1.57 -13.54
N CYS A 219 -1.78 -2.29 -12.95
CA CYS A 219 -1.89 -3.71 -12.64
C CYS A 219 -1.52 -3.98 -11.20
N ALA A 220 -2.29 -4.83 -10.51
CA ALA A 220 -1.92 -5.27 -9.17
C ALA A 220 -1.58 -6.76 -9.13
N ILE A 221 -0.73 -7.15 -8.18
CA ILE A 221 -0.31 -8.51 -7.89
C ILE A 221 -0.85 -8.85 -6.50
N GLY A 222 -1.89 -9.66 -6.45
CA GLY A 222 -2.52 -10.11 -5.21
C GLY A 222 -2.18 -11.57 -4.88
N GLY A 223 -2.66 -12.07 -3.73
CA GLY A 223 -2.53 -13.44 -3.29
C GLY A 223 -1.09 -13.93 -3.11
N LEU A 224 -0.20 -13.02 -2.70
CA LEU A 224 1.16 -13.27 -2.25
C LEU A 224 1.34 -12.73 -0.82
N ALA A 225 2.43 -13.13 -0.13
CA ALA A 225 2.67 -12.86 1.29
C ALA A 225 1.54 -13.38 2.21
N VAL A 226 0.93 -14.50 1.84
CA VAL A 226 -0.16 -15.18 2.57
C VAL A 226 0.25 -16.54 3.15
N GLY A 227 1.56 -16.77 3.33
CA GLY A 227 2.14 -17.95 3.96
C GLY A 227 3.13 -18.76 3.11
N GLU A 228 3.35 -18.38 1.87
CA GLU A 228 4.37 -18.99 1.00
C GLU A 228 5.79 -18.56 1.41
N PRO A 229 6.83 -19.38 1.08
CA PRO A 229 8.22 -18.97 1.23
C PRO A 229 8.54 -17.71 0.40
N THR A 230 9.41 -16.86 0.92
CA THR A 230 9.77 -15.56 0.30
C THR A 230 10.32 -15.72 -1.13
N GLU A 231 11.12 -16.76 -1.38
CA GLU A 231 11.69 -17.05 -2.70
C GLU A 231 10.61 -17.43 -3.72
N VAL A 232 9.54 -18.10 -3.27
CA VAL A 232 8.38 -18.40 -4.13
C VAL A 232 7.67 -17.10 -4.50
N MET A 233 7.44 -16.21 -3.54
CA MET A 233 6.86 -14.88 -3.80
C MET A 233 7.68 -14.11 -4.84
N TYR A 234 9.01 -14.03 -4.70
CA TYR A 234 9.88 -13.33 -5.64
C TYR A 234 9.80 -13.93 -7.05
N LYS A 235 9.84 -15.26 -7.15
CA LYS A 235 9.68 -15.94 -8.45
C LYS A 235 8.34 -15.63 -9.10
N MET A 236 7.24 -15.58 -8.33
CA MET A 236 5.92 -15.22 -8.88
C MET A 236 5.87 -13.78 -9.37
N ILE A 237 6.52 -12.84 -8.67
CA ILE A 237 6.63 -11.44 -9.12
C ILE A 237 7.38 -11.36 -10.45
N GLU A 238 8.52 -12.02 -10.59
CA GLU A 238 9.31 -12.05 -11.83
C GLU A 238 8.48 -12.56 -13.03
N ILE A 239 7.77 -13.68 -12.83
CA ILE A 239 6.91 -14.29 -13.85
C ILE A 239 5.81 -13.34 -14.30
N VAL A 240 5.14 -12.70 -13.34
CA VAL A 240 4.02 -11.79 -13.62
C VAL A 240 4.54 -10.52 -14.32
N ASN A 241 5.61 -9.92 -13.79
CA ASN A 241 6.17 -8.67 -14.34
C ASN A 241 6.80 -8.82 -15.72
N ALA A 242 7.18 -10.04 -16.12
CA ALA A 242 7.62 -10.32 -17.49
C ALA A 242 6.48 -10.19 -18.51
N ILE A 243 5.21 -10.32 -18.09
CA ILE A 243 4.02 -10.32 -18.94
C ILE A 243 3.28 -8.97 -18.89
N LEU A 244 3.18 -8.36 -17.68
CA LEU A 244 2.43 -7.13 -17.49
C LEU A 244 2.98 -5.96 -18.34
N PRO A 245 2.12 -5.05 -18.81
CA PRO A 245 2.53 -3.87 -19.58
C PRO A 245 3.64 -3.08 -18.89
N LYS A 246 4.62 -2.63 -19.67
CA LYS A 246 5.77 -1.85 -19.13
C LYS A 246 5.45 -0.38 -18.91
N ASP A 247 4.45 0.13 -19.60
CA ASP A 247 3.97 1.51 -19.54
C ASP A 247 2.80 1.71 -18.56
N ARG A 248 2.63 0.77 -17.63
CA ARG A 248 1.62 0.83 -16.55
C ARG A 248 2.27 0.63 -15.20
N PRO A 249 1.75 1.28 -14.13
CA PRO A 249 2.23 1.04 -12.76
C PRO A 249 1.84 -0.35 -12.28
N ARG A 250 2.70 -0.95 -11.45
CA ARG A 250 2.57 -2.30 -10.89
C ARG A 250 2.52 -2.24 -9.36
N TYR A 251 1.44 -2.69 -8.80
CA TYR A 251 1.18 -2.66 -7.37
C TYR A 251 1.23 -4.06 -6.75
N LEU A 252 2.15 -4.29 -5.83
CA LEU A 252 2.24 -5.52 -5.03
C LEU A 252 1.49 -5.32 -3.70
N MET A 253 0.37 -6.04 -3.54
CA MET A 253 -0.56 -5.84 -2.44
C MET A 253 -0.09 -6.50 -1.14
N GLY A 254 -0.12 -5.75 -0.03
CA GLY A 254 0.04 -6.27 1.33
C GLY A 254 1.45 -6.69 1.74
N VAL A 255 2.46 -6.46 0.91
CA VAL A 255 3.87 -6.79 1.20
C VAL A 255 4.55 -5.65 1.94
N GLY A 256 5.07 -5.93 3.15
CA GLY A 256 5.47 -4.84 4.03
C GLY A 256 6.76 -5.01 4.83
N THR A 257 7.53 -6.09 4.71
CA THR A 257 8.87 -6.07 5.30
C THR A 257 9.79 -5.20 4.45
N PRO A 258 10.65 -4.35 5.05
CA PRO A 258 11.55 -3.48 4.29
C PRO A 258 12.40 -4.24 3.25
N GLN A 259 12.88 -5.42 3.60
CA GLN A 259 13.66 -6.28 2.69
C GLN A 259 12.82 -6.72 1.49
N ASN A 260 11.59 -7.21 1.72
CA ASN A 260 10.73 -7.67 0.64
C ASN A 260 10.32 -6.53 -0.30
N ILE A 261 10.17 -5.31 0.22
CA ILE A 261 9.92 -4.12 -0.60
C ILE A 261 11.10 -3.88 -1.54
N LEU A 262 12.33 -3.85 -1.03
CA LEU A 262 13.52 -3.65 -1.88
C LEU A 262 13.70 -4.77 -2.90
N GLU A 263 13.49 -6.02 -2.51
CA GLU A 263 13.55 -7.16 -3.42
C GLU A 263 12.47 -7.11 -4.51
N ALA A 264 11.26 -6.65 -4.17
CA ALA A 264 10.18 -6.50 -5.13
C ALA A 264 10.40 -5.31 -6.09
N ILE A 265 11.00 -4.21 -5.61
CA ILE A 265 11.43 -3.08 -6.46
C ILE A 265 12.44 -3.55 -7.51
N GLU A 266 13.44 -4.36 -7.12
CA GLU A 266 14.42 -4.94 -8.07
C GLU A 266 13.75 -5.73 -9.20
N ARG A 267 12.57 -6.31 -8.91
CA ARG A 267 11.76 -7.11 -9.84
C ARG A 267 10.69 -6.31 -10.58
N GLY A 268 10.74 -4.98 -10.51
CA GLY A 268 9.90 -4.07 -11.29
C GLY A 268 8.54 -3.77 -10.68
N VAL A 269 8.40 -3.81 -9.36
CA VAL A 269 7.20 -3.35 -8.65
C VAL A 269 7.34 -1.86 -8.32
N ASP A 270 6.25 -1.10 -8.49
CA ASP A 270 6.20 0.35 -8.32
C ASP A 270 5.48 0.80 -7.04
N MET A 271 4.49 0.05 -6.57
CA MET A 271 3.61 0.48 -5.47
C MET A 271 3.47 -0.61 -4.41
N PHE A 272 3.39 -0.20 -3.15
CA PHE A 272 3.29 -1.08 -1.99
C PHE A 272 2.33 -0.53 -0.96
N ASP A 273 1.69 -1.42 -0.20
CA ASP A 273 0.98 -1.11 1.03
C ASP A 273 1.24 -2.18 2.08
N CYS A 274 1.18 -1.83 3.33
CA CYS A 274 1.04 -2.77 4.44
C CYS A 274 0.68 -2.03 5.73
N VAL A 275 -0.05 -2.67 6.61
CA VAL A 275 -0.32 -2.15 7.97
C VAL A 275 0.89 -2.27 8.91
N MET A 276 1.95 -2.94 8.48
CA MET A 276 3.13 -3.26 9.31
C MET A 276 3.77 -2.03 9.96
N PRO A 277 4.03 -0.90 9.27
CA PRO A 277 4.65 0.25 9.89
C PRO A 277 3.91 0.73 11.14
N THR A 278 2.61 1.00 11.01
CA THR A 278 1.80 1.50 12.13
C THR A 278 1.46 0.41 13.14
N ARG A 279 1.25 -0.86 12.71
CA ARG A 279 1.01 -1.98 13.62
C ARG A 279 2.23 -2.23 14.51
N ASN A 280 3.40 -2.35 13.92
CA ASN A 280 4.65 -2.59 14.63
C ASN A 280 5.04 -1.40 15.52
N GLY A 281 4.86 -0.16 15.02
CA GLY A 281 5.05 1.04 15.82
C GLY A 281 4.23 1.02 17.09
N ARG A 282 2.93 0.78 17.00
CA ARG A 282 2.05 0.67 18.18
C ARG A 282 2.40 -0.49 19.13
N ASN A 283 3.17 -1.47 18.65
CA ASN A 283 3.73 -2.54 19.49
C ASN A 283 5.15 -2.23 20.01
N GLY A 284 5.68 -1.05 19.71
CA GLY A 284 6.99 -0.60 20.17
C GLY A 284 8.17 -1.13 19.35
N LEU A 285 7.91 -1.59 18.11
CA LEU A 285 8.96 -1.97 17.17
C LEU A 285 9.19 -0.83 16.15
N LEU A 286 10.42 -0.33 16.10
CA LEU A 286 10.85 0.74 15.19
C LEU A 286 11.76 0.17 14.10
N PHE A 287 11.58 0.65 12.87
CA PHE A 287 12.44 0.36 11.75
C PHE A 287 13.47 1.46 11.56
N THR A 288 14.73 1.08 11.31
CA THR A 288 15.85 2.00 11.03
C THR A 288 16.67 1.48 9.86
N ALA A 289 17.54 2.31 9.30
CA ALA A 289 18.46 1.89 8.23
C ALA A 289 19.48 0.84 8.68
N GLU A 290 19.73 0.71 9.97
CA GLU A 290 20.69 -0.27 10.53
C GLU A 290 20.02 -1.53 11.07
N GLY A 291 18.67 -1.58 11.08
CA GLY A 291 17.93 -2.73 11.58
C GLY A 291 16.66 -2.33 12.37
N THR A 292 16.18 -3.21 13.22
CA THR A 292 14.98 -3.00 14.03
C THR A 292 15.29 -2.80 15.51
N ILE A 293 14.54 -1.89 16.14
CA ILE A 293 14.61 -1.58 17.56
C ILE A 293 13.31 -1.99 18.24
N ASN A 294 13.41 -2.76 19.32
CA ASN A 294 12.29 -2.90 20.25
C ASN A 294 12.46 -1.90 21.39
N ILE A 295 11.71 -0.81 21.35
CA ILE A 295 11.79 0.29 22.31
C ILE A 295 11.40 -0.14 23.75
N LYS A 296 10.76 -1.30 23.93
CA LYS A 296 10.45 -1.86 25.25
C LYS A 296 11.66 -2.42 25.98
N ASN A 297 12.78 -2.62 25.28
CA ASN A 297 14.02 -3.15 25.89
C ASN A 297 14.61 -2.17 26.89
N LYS A 298 15.05 -2.66 28.06
CA LYS A 298 15.58 -1.88 29.17
C LYS A 298 16.75 -0.97 28.78
N LYS A 299 17.55 -1.34 27.79
CA LYS A 299 18.71 -0.52 27.35
C LYS A 299 18.32 0.89 26.89
N TRP A 300 17.05 1.10 26.49
CA TRP A 300 16.56 2.41 26.04
C TRP A 300 16.10 3.32 27.17
N GLU A 301 15.96 2.80 28.41
CA GLU A 301 15.51 3.54 29.60
C GLU A 301 16.38 4.76 29.91
N SER A 302 17.68 4.70 29.60
CA SER A 302 18.65 5.77 29.84
C SER A 302 19.29 6.29 28.56
N CYS A 303 18.65 6.06 27.38
CA CYS A 303 19.16 6.57 26.11
C CYS A 303 18.53 7.93 25.81
N PHE A 304 19.30 8.98 25.94
CA PHE A 304 18.85 10.36 25.70
C PHE A 304 19.06 10.85 24.27
N ASP A 305 19.44 9.95 23.35
CA ASP A 305 19.48 10.25 21.93
C ASP A 305 18.08 10.56 21.42
N CYS A 306 17.98 11.48 20.47
CA CYS A 306 16.71 11.87 19.86
C CYS A 306 16.15 10.73 19.02
N VAL A 307 14.83 10.51 19.04
CA VAL A 307 14.13 9.54 18.16
C VAL A 307 14.45 9.83 16.69
N ASN A 308 14.58 11.09 16.33
CA ASN A 308 14.90 11.50 14.96
C ASN A 308 16.32 11.06 14.52
N ALA A 309 17.26 10.85 15.43
CA ALA A 309 18.59 10.32 15.13
C ALA A 309 18.55 8.85 14.63
N LEU A 310 17.43 8.15 14.78
CA LEU A 310 17.20 6.84 14.19
C LEU A 310 16.89 6.91 12.68
N MET A 311 16.49 8.08 12.20
CA MET A 311 16.30 8.30 10.77
C MET A 311 17.65 8.54 10.11
N PRO A 312 17.90 7.95 8.95
CA PRO A 312 19.08 8.32 8.17
C PRO A 312 19.05 9.83 7.88
N ASP A 313 20.17 10.48 8.00
CA ASP A 313 20.28 11.88 7.59
C ASP A 313 19.77 11.99 6.16
N CYS A 314 18.73 12.79 5.95
CA CYS A 314 18.41 13.32 4.63
C CYS A 314 19.59 14.24 4.27
N VAL A 315 20.63 13.67 3.70
CA VAL A 315 21.76 14.45 3.18
C VAL A 315 21.16 15.28 2.06
N SER A 316 20.96 16.55 2.34
CA SER A 316 20.76 17.57 1.31
C SER A 316 22.06 17.62 0.51
N THR A 317 22.17 16.76 -0.49
CA THR A 317 23.20 16.90 -1.50
C THR A 317 22.78 18.03 -2.43
N ASP A 318 23.69 18.99 -2.53
CA ASP A 318 23.81 20.07 -3.50
C ASP A 318 23.08 21.38 -3.19
N ALA A 319 23.93 22.26 -2.62
CA ALA A 319 23.73 23.71 -2.46
C ALA A 319 23.72 24.48 -3.79
N THR A 320 23.24 23.91 -4.89
CA THR A 320 23.18 24.56 -6.20
C THR A 320 21.77 24.72 -6.77
N ASP A 321 20.76 24.12 -6.16
CA ASP A 321 19.38 24.31 -6.60
C ASP A 321 18.66 25.29 -5.64
N THR A 322 18.67 26.57 -6.00
CA THR A 322 18.07 27.67 -5.24
C THR A 322 16.55 27.62 -5.14
N ASN A 323 15.91 26.57 -5.65
CA ASN A 323 14.47 26.32 -5.55
C ASN A 323 14.10 25.09 -4.70
N THR A 324 15.05 24.37 -4.13
CA THR A 324 14.73 23.39 -3.12
C THR A 324 14.42 24.14 -1.84
N ILE A 325 13.13 24.21 -1.53
CA ILE A 325 12.64 24.67 -0.23
C ILE A 325 13.41 23.86 0.81
N THR A 326 14.37 24.48 1.47
CA THR A 326 14.89 24.07 2.77
C THR A 326 13.68 24.14 3.70
N GLN A 327 12.85 23.10 3.67
CA GLN A 327 11.89 22.87 4.74
C GLN A 327 12.74 22.70 6.00
N SER A 328 12.79 23.77 6.79
CA SER A 328 13.02 23.63 8.21
C SER A 328 11.87 22.73 8.68
N HIS A 329 12.15 21.44 8.71
CA HIS A 329 11.19 20.46 9.18
C HIS A 329 10.92 20.80 10.63
N ASN A 330 9.79 21.39 10.92
CA ASN A 330 9.14 21.33 12.20
C ASN A 330 8.78 19.84 12.39
N ASN A 331 9.80 19.06 12.76
CA ASN A 331 9.70 17.63 12.81
C ASN A 331 9.07 17.27 14.15
N ALA A 332 7.84 16.80 14.15
CA ALA A 332 7.12 16.36 15.35
C ALA A 332 7.90 15.36 16.23
N LEU A 333 9.04 14.84 15.76
CA LEU A 333 9.91 13.90 16.48
C LEU A 333 11.22 14.50 16.98
N GLN A 334 11.54 15.80 16.70
CA GLN A 334 12.86 16.37 17.00
C GLN A 334 13.17 16.45 18.49
N ASP A 335 12.16 16.57 19.33
CA ASP A 335 12.34 16.88 20.75
C ASP A 335 12.19 15.64 21.66
N TYR A 336 11.91 14.46 21.09
CA TYR A 336 11.68 13.27 21.88
C TYR A 336 12.93 12.39 21.96
N THR A 337 13.33 12.02 23.19
CA THR A 337 14.43 11.07 23.41
C THR A 337 13.92 9.62 23.38
N LEU A 338 14.81 8.67 23.12
CA LEU A 338 14.50 7.24 23.23
C LEU A 338 14.11 6.83 24.64
N ALA A 339 14.73 7.44 25.68
CA ALA A 339 14.33 7.22 27.07
C ALA A 339 12.88 7.65 27.34
N TYR A 340 12.47 8.81 26.80
CA TYR A 340 11.10 9.28 26.94
C TYR A 340 10.12 8.38 26.17
N LEU A 341 10.47 8.01 24.93
CA LEU A 341 9.66 7.08 24.14
C LEU A 341 9.51 5.70 24.81
N HIS A 342 10.62 5.17 25.38
CA HIS A 342 10.59 3.95 26.19
C HIS A 342 9.59 4.08 27.36
N HIS A 343 9.65 5.20 28.11
CA HIS A 343 8.72 5.49 29.19
C HIS A 343 7.28 5.51 28.71
N LEU A 344 6.97 6.26 27.62
CA LEU A 344 5.61 6.36 27.08
C LEU A 344 5.03 4.98 26.66
N ILE A 345 5.82 4.15 26.00
CA ILE A 345 5.40 2.81 25.58
C ILE A 345 5.18 1.89 26.81
N ARG A 346 6.02 2.03 27.84
CA ARG A 346 5.86 1.25 29.09
C ARG A 346 4.68 1.70 29.93
N ALA A 347 4.35 2.99 29.88
CA ALA A 347 3.20 3.60 30.54
C ALA A 347 1.89 3.47 29.74
N GLU A 348 1.96 2.88 28.54
CA GLU A 348 0.82 2.72 27.62
C GLU A 348 0.20 4.06 27.18
N GLU A 349 1.01 5.12 27.12
CA GLU A 349 0.57 6.44 26.68
C GLU A 349 0.36 6.50 25.16
N ILE A 350 -0.76 7.12 24.75
CA ILE A 350 -1.15 7.23 23.33
C ILE A 350 -0.10 7.97 22.50
N LEU A 351 0.56 8.99 23.10
CA LEU A 351 1.64 9.74 22.42
C LEU A 351 2.78 8.83 21.99
N GLY A 352 3.14 7.80 22.77
CA GLY A 352 4.16 6.82 22.38
C GLY A 352 3.77 6.04 21.13
N LEU A 353 2.49 5.66 20.98
CA LEU A 353 1.97 4.97 19.80
C LEU A 353 2.00 5.88 18.57
N GLN A 354 1.71 7.16 18.73
CA GLN A 354 1.75 8.18 17.68
C GLN A 354 3.19 8.39 17.19
N ILE A 355 4.14 8.66 18.10
CA ILE A 355 5.56 8.84 17.78
C ILE A 355 6.11 7.64 16.99
N CYS A 356 5.87 6.41 17.47
CA CYS A 356 6.32 5.19 16.81
C CYS A 356 5.69 5.01 15.41
N SER A 357 4.41 5.37 15.25
CA SER A 357 3.72 5.26 13.96
C SER A 357 4.26 6.25 12.94
N ILE A 358 4.47 7.51 13.34
CA ILE A 358 5.06 8.56 12.49
C ILE A 358 6.48 8.16 12.08
N HIS A 359 7.31 7.73 13.04
CA HIS A 359 8.69 7.29 12.78
C HIS A 359 8.72 6.17 11.73
N ASN A 360 7.94 5.12 11.92
CA ASN A 360 7.95 3.98 11.00
C ASN A 360 7.44 4.35 9.60
N LEU A 361 6.40 5.18 9.50
CA LEU A 361 5.92 5.64 8.19
C LEU A 361 6.96 6.50 7.48
N ARG A 362 7.62 7.42 8.19
CA ARG A 362 8.74 8.20 7.63
C ARG A 362 9.86 7.30 7.12
N PHE A 363 10.23 6.28 7.90
CA PHE A 363 11.23 5.31 7.49
C PHE A 363 10.84 4.59 6.18
N TYR A 364 9.58 4.15 6.04
CA TYR A 364 9.13 3.47 4.82
C TYR A 364 9.13 4.39 3.61
N LEU A 365 8.69 5.64 3.76
CA LEU A 365 8.73 6.63 2.68
C LEU A 365 10.16 6.99 2.31
N TRP A 366 11.04 7.18 3.30
CA TRP A 366 12.47 7.35 3.07
C TRP A 366 13.07 6.17 2.29
N LEU A 367 12.78 4.93 2.68
CA LEU A 367 13.33 3.72 2.07
C LEU A 367 12.99 3.63 0.56
N VAL A 368 11.73 3.89 0.20
CA VAL A 368 11.34 3.86 -1.22
C VAL A 368 11.85 5.09 -1.99
N GLY A 369 11.98 6.24 -1.33
CA GLY A 369 12.61 7.44 -1.89
C GLY A 369 14.10 7.22 -2.21
N GLU A 370 14.85 6.59 -1.29
CA GLU A 370 16.24 6.19 -1.54
C GLU A 370 16.35 5.15 -2.67
N ALA A 371 15.43 4.16 -2.69
CA ALA A 371 15.35 3.23 -3.80
C ALA A 371 15.18 3.95 -5.14
N ARG A 372 14.25 4.93 -5.21
CA ARG A 372 14.07 5.77 -6.41
C ARG A 372 15.35 6.50 -6.78
N ARG A 373 16.02 7.15 -5.81
CA ARG A 373 17.26 7.90 -6.03
C ARG A 373 18.35 7.00 -6.65
N HIS A 374 18.51 5.78 -6.12
CA HIS A 374 19.48 4.82 -6.63
C HIS A 374 19.11 4.21 -7.98
N ILE A 375 17.82 4.07 -8.30
CA ILE A 375 17.37 3.68 -9.64
C ILE A 375 17.74 4.77 -10.65
N LEU A 376 17.46 6.04 -10.34
CA LEU A 376 17.80 7.17 -11.19
C LEU A 376 19.32 7.33 -11.37
N ALA A 377 20.12 7.02 -10.37
CA ALA A 377 21.59 7.01 -10.41
C ALA A 377 22.18 5.78 -11.12
N GLY A 378 21.39 4.71 -11.33
CA GLY A 378 21.86 3.48 -12.01
C GLY A 378 22.66 2.53 -11.12
N ASP A 379 22.65 2.70 -9.79
CA ASP A 379 23.42 1.90 -8.82
C ASP A 379 22.54 1.13 -7.80
N TYR A 380 21.25 0.97 -8.10
CA TYR A 380 20.24 0.38 -7.21
C TYR A 380 20.65 -0.99 -6.66
N ALA A 381 21.14 -1.91 -7.49
CA ALA A 381 21.47 -3.28 -7.07
C ALA A 381 22.55 -3.31 -6.00
N ALA A 382 23.61 -2.48 -6.13
CA ALA A 382 24.69 -2.39 -5.17
C ALA A 382 24.22 -1.80 -3.83
N TRP A 383 23.45 -0.71 -3.89
CA TRP A 383 22.85 -0.09 -2.70
C TRP A 383 21.88 -1.04 -2.00
N LYS A 384 20.95 -1.68 -2.75
CA LYS A 384 19.98 -2.65 -2.22
C LYS A 384 20.67 -3.76 -1.44
N SER A 385 21.73 -4.36 -2.02
CA SER A 385 22.46 -5.47 -1.39
C SER A 385 23.00 -5.06 -0.02
N SER A 386 23.62 -3.90 0.08
CA SER A 386 24.11 -3.35 1.35
C SER A 386 22.97 -3.05 2.35
N MET A 387 21.84 -2.55 1.86
CA MET A 387 20.70 -2.18 2.70
C MET A 387 19.97 -3.41 3.26
N VAL A 388 19.72 -4.44 2.45
CA VAL A 388 19.01 -5.67 2.87
C VAL A 388 19.75 -6.36 4.03
N ASP A 389 21.09 -6.40 3.98
CA ASP A 389 21.90 -6.98 5.05
C ASP A 389 21.74 -6.24 6.39
N LYS A 390 21.61 -4.92 6.35
CA LYS A 390 21.39 -4.08 7.53
C LYS A 390 19.98 -4.24 8.09
N LEU A 391 18.98 -4.18 7.22
CA LEU A 391 17.56 -4.23 7.61
C LEU A 391 17.16 -5.53 8.33
N GLY A 392 17.92 -6.62 8.16
CA GLY A 392 17.71 -7.89 8.85
C GLY A 392 18.17 -7.92 10.31
N ARG A 393 18.91 -6.92 10.77
CA ARG A 393 19.50 -6.89 12.11
C ARG A 393 18.46 -6.52 13.17
N ARG A 394 18.71 -7.01 14.39
CA ARG A 394 18.02 -6.57 15.62
C ARG A 394 19.00 -5.80 16.48
N LEU A 395 18.70 -4.53 16.71
CA LEU A 395 19.54 -3.61 17.46
C LEU A 395 19.19 -3.62 18.96
#